data_c0eddce95e4a2e939bef34d073cbc5f8
#
_entry.id   c0eddce95e4a2e939bef34d073cbc5f8
#
_cell.length_a   1.000
_cell.length_b   1.000
_cell.length_c   1.000
_cell.angle_alpha   90.00
_cell.angle_beta   90.00
_cell.angle_gamma   90.00
#
_symmetry.space_group_name_H-M   'P 1'
#
loop_
_entity.id
_entity.type
_entity.pdbx_description
1 polymer ?
#
loop_
_entity_poly.entity_id
_entity_poly.type
_entity_poly.pdbx_seq_one_letter_code
_entity_poly.pdbx_strand_id
1 'polypeptide(L)'
;MRKNLFVRSIAAVSGIVMLASLAACGDNISSAGNNSGSTSTEKITGSFSGAGATSQQAAEEAWISAYMAANSGANVTYNPTGSGAGVTTFLSGATAWAGSDKALSDDEVTQSSDKACANGTTAFDVPVYISPIAIIFNLKGVSDAGKHINLDADTAAKIFDGKIVKWNDPAIANR
;
A
#
# COMPACT_ATOMS: atom_id res chain seq x y z
N MET A 1 9.20 -79.60 15.35
CA MET A 1 10.62 -79.77 14.93
C MET A 1 11.20 -78.36 14.66
N ARG A 2 12.09 -77.98 15.56
CA ARG A 2 13.43 -77.44 15.30
C ARG A 2 13.45 -76.21 14.38
N LYS A 3 13.91 -75.07 14.80
CA LYS A 3 15.08 -74.54 15.47
C LYS A 3 15.57 -73.36 14.65
N ASN A 4 15.80 -72.31 15.31
CA ASN A 4 16.95 -71.41 15.63
C ASN A 4 16.99 -70.15 14.77
N LEU A 5 16.93 -68.98 15.38
CA LEU A 5 17.96 -68.24 16.13
C LEU A 5 19.12 -67.78 15.26
N PHE A 6 19.29 -66.47 15.15
CA PHE A 6 20.53 -65.65 15.32
C PHE A 6 20.28 -64.26 14.74
N VAL A 7 20.08 -63.27 15.53
CA VAL A 7 20.92 -62.27 16.14
C VAL A 7 22.18 -61.86 15.32
N ARG A 8 22.25 -60.57 15.00
CA ARG A 8 23.41 -59.62 15.08
C ARG A 8 23.09 -58.38 14.26
N SER A 9 22.77 -57.28 14.89
CA SER A 9 23.60 -56.17 15.33
C SER A 9 24.72 -55.80 14.37
N ILE A 10 24.75 -54.49 13.97
CA ILE A 10 25.91 -53.57 13.91
C ILE A 10 25.43 -52.35 13.09
N ALA A 11 25.23 -51.26 13.80
CA ALA A 11 26.02 -50.04 13.90
C ALA A 11 25.89 -49.05 12.73
N ALA A 12 25.25 -47.99 13.02
CA ALA A 12 25.66 -46.57 13.00
C ALA A 12 26.65 -46.16 11.93
N VAL A 13 26.27 -45.21 11.07
CA VAL A 13 27.14 -44.12 10.70
C VAL A 13 26.27 -42.84 10.49
N SER A 14 26.63 -41.90 11.28
CA SER A 14 26.21 -40.49 11.27
C SER A 14 26.40 -39.82 9.92
N GLY A 15 25.41 -39.16 9.42
CA GLY A 15 25.52 -38.19 8.35
C GLY A 15 24.83 -36.89 8.77
N ILE A 16 25.57 -36.06 9.50
CA ILE A 16 25.14 -34.70 9.80
C ILE A 16 25.29 -33.87 8.53
N VAL A 17 24.21 -33.59 7.85
CA VAL A 17 24.18 -32.54 6.84
C VAL A 17 23.76 -31.27 7.55
N MET A 18 24.74 -30.40 7.80
CA MET A 18 24.51 -29.01 8.19
C MET A 18 23.90 -28.28 7.02
N LEU A 19 22.62 -28.05 7.06
CA LEU A 19 21.96 -26.99 6.31
C LEU A 19 22.10 -25.72 7.12
N ALA A 20 23.07 -24.88 6.73
CA ALA A 20 23.20 -23.53 7.22
C ALA A 20 21.96 -22.73 6.82
N SER A 21 21.10 -22.48 7.76
CA SER A 21 20.00 -21.54 7.67
C SER A 21 20.58 -20.12 7.59
N LEU A 22 20.44 -19.45 6.45
CA LEU A 22 20.55 -18.00 6.38
C LEU A 22 19.36 -17.42 7.13
N ALA A 23 19.52 -17.15 8.40
CA ALA A 23 18.67 -16.26 9.13
C ALA A 23 19.06 -14.83 8.75
N ALA A 24 18.34 -14.23 7.79
CA ALA A 24 18.44 -12.81 7.50
C ALA A 24 17.63 -12.04 8.53
N CYS A 25 18.35 -11.29 9.27
CA CYS A 25 18.14 -10.21 10.19
C CYS A 25 16.86 -9.41 10.04
N GLY A 26 16.28 -9.10 11.15
CA GLY A 26 15.34 -7.99 11.29
C GLY A 26 14.51 -8.09 12.56
N ASP A 27 15.17 -8.23 13.72
CA ASP A 27 14.42 -8.07 14.95
C ASP A 27 15.23 -7.28 15.98
N ASN A 28 14.76 -6.08 16.21
CA ASN A 28 15.22 -5.22 17.27
C ASN A 28 14.07 -5.02 18.26
N ILE A 29 13.68 -6.09 18.96
CA ILE A 29 12.88 -5.98 20.17
C ILE A 29 13.47 -6.91 21.23
N SER A 30 14.23 -6.33 22.13
CA SER A 30 14.64 -6.97 23.36
C SER A 30 13.44 -7.11 24.30
N SER A 31 13.04 -8.34 24.58
CA SER A 31 12.35 -8.65 25.84
C SER A 31 12.63 -10.08 26.21
N ALA A 32 13.35 -10.23 27.31
CA ALA A 32 13.59 -11.48 27.99
C ALA A 32 12.26 -12.09 28.47
N GLY A 33 12.00 -13.31 28.05
CA GLY A 33 10.89 -14.10 28.55
C GLY A 33 10.86 -15.45 27.83
N ASN A 34 11.39 -16.48 28.47
CA ASN A 34 11.24 -17.86 28.05
C ASN A 34 9.77 -18.18 27.82
N ASN A 35 9.39 -18.33 26.54
CA ASN A 35 8.22 -19.12 26.22
C ASN A 35 8.44 -19.70 24.81
N SER A 36 8.44 -21.03 24.71
CA SER A 36 8.36 -21.74 23.42
C SER A 36 7.05 -21.34 22.73
N GLY A 37 7.11 -20.23 21.97
CA GLY A 37 5.96 -19.71 21.24
C GLY A 37 5.85 -20.45 19.92
N SER A 38 4.92 -21.39 19.81
CA SER A 38 4.17 -21.58 18.57
C SER A 38 3.76 -20.21 18.08
N THR A 39 4.29 -19.77 16.95
CA THR A 39 3.71 -18.68 16.17
C THR A 39 2.36 -19.16 15.66
N SER A 40 1.34 -19.03 16.49
CA SER A 40 -0.04 -19.11 16.02
C SER A 40 -0.21 -17.91 15.10
N THR A 41 -0.17 -18.14 13.81
CA THR A 41 -0.64 -17.16 12.82
C THR A 41 -2.12 -17.00 13.13
N GLU A 42 -2.44 -15.97 13.89
CA GLU A 42 -3.82 -15.65 14.23
C GLU A 42 -4.55 -15.44 12.90
N LYS A 43 -5.52 -16.29 12.60
CA LYS A 43 -6.27 -16.19 11.35
C LYS A 43 -7.12 -14.92 11.41
N ILE A 44 -6.79 -13.98 10.57
CA ILE A 44 -7.57 -12.74 10.42
C ILE A 44 -8.92 -13.10 9.82
N THR A 45 -9.98 -12.77 10.56
CA THR A 45 -11.37 -13.02 10.16
C THR A 45 -12.18 -11.75 10.33
N GLY A 46 -13.22 -11.57 9.52
CA GLY A 46 -14.11 -10.42 9.62
C GLY A 46 -14.33 -9.70 8.30
N SER A 47 -15.15 -8.66 8.35
CA SER A 47 -15.44 -7.80 7.20
C SER A 47 -14.83 -6.43 7.41
N PHE A 48 -14.07 -5.98 6.42
CA PHE A 48 -13.36 -4.70 6.43
C PHE A 48 -13.75 -3.93 5.16
N SER A 49 -14.11 -2.68 5.31
CA SER A 49 -14.44 -1.81 4.17
C SER A 49 -13.54 -0.59 4.12
N GLY A 50 -13.09 -0.26 2.93
CA GLY A 50 -12.41 1.00 2.61
C GLY A 50 -13.21 1.79 1.59
N ALA A 51 -12.94 3.08 1.48
CA ALA A 51 -13.50 3.94 0.45
C ALA A 51 -12.51 5.05 0.09
N GLY A 52 -12.60 5.59 -1.13
CA GLY A 52 -11.75 6.75 -1.44
C GLY A 52 -11.40 6.93 -2.91
N ALA A 53 -10.15 7.31 -3.15
CA ALA A 53 -9.64 7.70 -4.45
C ALA A 53 -9.94 6.66 -5.55
N THR A 54 -10.57 7.10 -6.63
CA THR A 54 -10.82 6.26 -7.80
C THR A 54 -9.53 5.92 -8.55
N SER A 55 -8.51 6.75 -8.43
CA SER A 55 -7.17 6.49 -8.95
C SER A 55 -6.52 5.23 -8.36
N GLN A 56 -6.91 4.84 -7.14
CA GLN A 56 -6.41 3.66 -6.43
C GLN A 56 -7.22 2.39 -6.72
N GLN A 57 -8.38 2.47 -7.34
CA GLN A 57 -9.30 1.34 -7.47
C GLN A 57 -8.63 0.07 -7.98
N ALA A 58 -7.90 0.13 -9.09
CA ALA A 58 -7.28 -1.05 -9.68
C ALA A 58 -6.21 -1.68 -8.77
N ALA A 59 -5.46 -0.86 -8.04
CA ALA A 59 -4.46 -1.32 -7.08
C ALA A 59 -5.13 -1.96 -5.86
N GLU A 60 -6.16 -1.31 -5.31
CA GLU A 60 -6.94 -1.83 -4.19
C GLU A 60 -7.58 -3.18 -4.52
N GLU A 61 -8.22 -3.32 -5.69
CA GLU A 61 -8.80 -4.59 -6.12
C GLU A 61 -7.77 -5.72 -6.20
N ALA A 62 -6.56 -5.43 -6.72
CA ALA A 62 -5.49 -6.41 -6.78
C ALA A 62 -4.97 -6.80 -5.38
N TRP A 63 -4.75 -5.83 -4.51
CA TRP A 63 -4.29 -6.08 -3.14
C TRP A 63 -5.33 -6.82 -2.31
N ILE A 64 -6.59 -6.44 -2.39
CA ILE A 64 -7.72 -7.10 -1.73
C ILE A 64 -7.83 -8.56 -2.18
N SER A 65 -7.76 -8.81 -3.49
CA SER A 65 -7.79 -10.17 -4.03
C SER A 65 -6.66 -11.04 -3.48
N ALA A 66 -5.43 -10.52 -3.48
CA ALA A 66 -4.27 -11.23 -2.94
C ALA A 66 -4.38 -11.46 -1.42
N TYR A 67 -4.85 -10.45 -0.69
CA TYR A 67 -5.02 -10.53 0.76
C TYR A 67 -6.08 -11.57 1.16
N MET A 68 -7.24 -11.56 0.50
CA MET A 68 -8.32 -12.53 0.78
C MET A 68 -7.93 -13.95 0.38
N ALA A 69 -7.11 -14.13 -0.67
CA ALA A 69 -6.57 -15.44 -1.03
C ALA A 69 -5.66 -16.02 0.07
N ALA A 70 -4.88 -15.16 0.73
CA ALA A 70 -4.03 -15.55 1.86
C ALA A 70 -4.81 -15.68 3.18
N ASN A 71 -5.90 -14.97 3.35
CA ASN A 71 -6.70 -14.88 4.58
C ASN A 71 -8.16 -15.22 4.31
N SER A 72 -8.46 -16.50 4.14
CA SER A 72 -9.79 -17.00 3.72
C SER A 72 -10.95 -16.65 4.67
N GLY A 73 -10.66 -16.17 5.87
CA GLY A 73 -11.66 -15.69 6.84
C GLY A 73 -11.95 -14.19 6.76
N ALA A 74 -11.16 -13.45 5.99
CA ALA A 74 -11.34 -12.01 5.80
C ALA A 74 -12.21 -11.72 4.57
N ASN A 75 -13.16 -10.80 4.73
CA ASN A 75 -13.92 -10.21 3.62
C ASN A 75 -13.56 -8.72 3.53
N VAL A 76 -12.90 -8.31 2.46
CA VAL A 76 -12.39 -6.95 2.29
C VAL A 76 -13.01 -6.33 1.05
N THR A 77 -13.48 -5.07 1.15
CA THR A 77 -14.11 -4.35 0.05
C THR A 77 -13.59 -2.92 -0.03
N TYR A 78 -13.53 -2.37 -1.24
CA TYR A 78 -13.18 -0.97 -1.48
C TYR A 78 -14.24 -0.29 -2.35
N ASN A 79 -14.66 0.93 -1.95
CA ASN A 79 -15.62 1.72 -2.70
C ASN A 79 -14.95 2.98 -3.29
N PRO A 80 -14.77 3.08 -4.62
CA PRO A 80 -14.07 4.19 -5.26
C PRO A 80 -14.97 5.43 -5.41
N THR A 81 -15.12 6.19 -4.34
CA THR A 81 -16.02 7.37 -4.26
C THR A 81 -15.30 8.72 -4.40
N GLY A 82 -13.97 8.69 -4.63
CA GLY A 82 -13.10 9.86 -4.63
C GLY A 82 -12.50 10.15 -3.26
N SER A 83 -11.28 10.76 -3.24
CA SER A 83 -10.49 10.99 -2.03
C SER A 83 -11.25 11.71 -0.92
N GLY A 84 -11.92 12.82 -1.25
CA GLY A 84 -12.65 13.61 -0.26
C GLY A 84 -13.81 12.87 0.40
N ALA A 85 -14.61 12.14 -0.39
CA ALA A 85 -15.71 11.32 0.13
C ALA A 85 -15.17 10.14 0.96
N GLY A 86 -14.08 9.52 0.52
CA GLY A 86 -13.40 8.46 1.27
C GLY A 86 -12.94 8.91 2.65
N VAL A 87 -12.21 10.03 2.72
CA VAL A 87 -11.75 10.61 3.99
C VAL A 87 -12.94 10.96 4.90
N THR A 88 -13.99 11.59 4.37
CA THR A 88 -15.21 11.89 5.15
C THR A 88 -15.86 10.62 5.71
N THR A 89 -15.95 9.57 4.91
CA THR A 89 -16.53 8.28 5.32
C THR A 89 -15.69 7.62 6.41
N PHE A 90 -14.35 7.65 6.26
CA PHE A 90 -13.41 7.16 7.27
C PHE A 90 -13.54 7.94 8.59
N LEU A 91 -13.50 9.26 8.54
CA LEU A 91 -13.61 10.11 9.76
C LEU A 91 -14.94 9.92 10.49
N SER A 92 -16.01 9.53 9.78
CA SER A 92 -17.28 9.16 10.42
C SER A 92 -17.26 7.80 11.12
N GLY A 93 -16.20 7.00 10.95
CA GLY A 93 -16.08 5.64 11.46
C GLY A 93 -16.81 4.58 10.63
N ALA A 94 -17.29 4.93 9.42
CA ALA A 94 -18.03 3.99 8.58
C ALA A 94 -17.12 3.06 7.76
N THR A 95 -15.84 3.40 7.59
CA THR A 95 -14.84 2.53 6.93
C THR A 95 -13.58 2.38 7.77
N ALA A 96 -12.87 1.28 7.60
CA ALA A 96 -11.63 0.97 8.32
C ALA A 96 -10.42 1.75 7.79
N TRP A 97 -10.44 2.13 6.50
CA TRP A 97 -9.41 2.98 5.88
C TRP A 97 -10.01 3.85 4.77
N ALA A 98 -9.23 4.84 4.36
CA ALA A 98 -9.54 5.66 3.19
C ALA A 98 -8.38 5.66 2.20
N GLY A 99 -8.67 5.53 0.90
CA GLY A 99 -7.73 5.83 -0.16
C GLY A 99 -7.76 7.32 -0.49
N SER A 100 -6.61 7.97 -0.56
CA SER A 100 -6.55 9.41 -0.82
C SER A 100 -5.32 9.79 -1.66
N ASP A 101 -5.50 10.75 -2.57
CA ASP A 101 -4.42 11.35 -3.36
C ASP A 101 -3.70 12.48 -2.59
N LYS A 102 -4.15 12.79 -1.39
CA LYS A 102 -3.52 13.75 -0.48
C LYS A 102 -3.42 13.19 0.93
N ALA A 103 -2.43 13.65 1.68
CA ALA A 103 -2.35 13.38 3.11
C ALA A 103 -3.52 14.05 3.87
N LEU A 104 -3.84 13.50 5.04
CA LEU A 104 -4.76 14.14 5.97
C LEU A 104 -4.20 15.51 6.43
N SER A 105 -5.08 16.49 6.59
CA SER A 105 -4.73 17.72 7.28
C SER A 105 -4.65 17.51 8.80
N ASP A 106 -4.01 18.41 9.51
CA ASP A 106 -3.90 18.34 10.98
C ASP A 106 -5.28 18.28 11.67
N ASP A 107 -6.26 19.00 11.12
CA ASP A 107 -7.65 18.95 11.58
C ASP A 107 -8.30 17.59 11.36
N GLU A 108 -8.09 16.99 10.17
CA GLU A 108 -8.61 15.65 9.86
C GLU A 108 -7.94 14.57 10.72
N VAL A 109 -6.63 14.68 10.98
CA VAL A 109 -5.92 13.80 11.94
C VAL A 109 -6.52 13.91 13.32
N THR A 110 -6.72 15.13 13.83
CA THR A 110 -7.32 15.36 15.14
C THR A 110 -8.74 14.79 15.22
N GLN A 111 -9.58 15.06 14.21
CA GLN A 111 -10.95 14.57 14.13
C GLN A 111 -11.05 13.04 14.08
N SER A 112 -10.02 12.36 13.58
CA SER A 112 -10.04 10.89 13.48
C SER A 112 -10.16 10.20 14.83
N SER A 113 -9.73 10.84 15.91
CA SER A 113 -9.84 10.30 17.27
C SER A 113 -11.28 10.23 17.80
N ASP A 114 -12.22 10.93 17.18
CA ASP A 114 -13.60 10.98 17.65
C ASP A 114 -14.37 9.70 17.36
N LYS A 115 -14.22 9.15 16.12
CA LYS A 115 -15.01 8.02 15.64
C LYS A 115 -14.22 6.99 14.84
N ALA A 116 -13.19 7.42 14.10
CA ALA A 116 -12.45 6.54 13.20
C ALA A 116 -11.43 5.67 13.95
N CYS A 117 -10.83 6.22 15.01
CA CYS A 117 -9.78 5.55 15.78
C CYS A 117 -10.22 5.30 17.22
N ALA A 118 -9.84 4.17 17.78
CA ALA A 118 -10.21 3.78 19.14
C ALA A 118 -9.22 4.33 20.18
N ASN A 119 -9.71 4.45 21.43
CA ASN A 119 -8.88 4.72 22.60
C ASN A 119 -8.05 6.02 22.55
N GLY A 120 -8.57 7.05 21.88
CA GLY A 120 -7.87 8.34 21.79
C GLY A 120 -6.64 8.32 20.87
N THR A 121 -6.48 7.31 20.04
CA THR A 121 -5.48 7.29 18.98
C THR A 121 -5.95 8.11 17.78
N THR A 122 -5.03 8.49 16.92
CA THR A 122 -5.32 9.22 15.68
C THR A 122 -4.95 8.42 14.45
N ALA A 123 -5.54 8.78 13.31
CA ALA A 123 -5.16 8.23 12.02
C ALA A 123 -3.74 8.65 11.62
N PHE A 124 -3.15 7.87 10.74
CA PHE A 124 -1.87 8.17 10.11
C PHE A 124 -1.92 7.81 8.62
N ASP A 125 -1.10 8.50 7.84
CA ASP A 125 -1.00 8.24 6.40
C ASP A 125 0.08 7.20 6.10
N VAL A 126 -0.24 6.28 5.18
CA VAL A 126 0.72 5.31 4.64
C VAL A 126 0.90 5.59 3.15
N PRO A 127 2.04 6.13 2.70
CA PRO A 127 2.33 6.29 1.29
C PRO A 127 2.48 4.91 0.62
N VAL A 128 1.65 4.62 -0.38
CA VAL A 128 1.63 3.31 -1.06
C VAL A 128 2.23 3.36 -2.46
N TYR A 129 2.06 4.47 -3.19
CA TYR A 129 2.69 4.73 -4.49
C TYR A 129 2.62 6.20 -4.85
N ILE A 130 3.35 6.59 -5.89
CA ILE A 130 3.35 7.95 -6.44
C ILE A 130 2.60 7.93 -7.76
N SER A 131 1.60 8.82 -7.90
CA SER A 131 0.87 9.03 -9.15
C SER A 131 1.16 10.45 -9.65
N PRO A 132 1.96 10.62 -10.70
CA PRO A 132 2.28 11.93 -11.23
C PRO A 132 1.08 12.51 -11.99
N ILE A 133 0.92 13.84 -11.92
CA ILE A 133 -0.03 14.57 -12.75
C ILE A 133 0.70 15.01 -14.01
N ALA A 134 0.19 14.63 -15.19
CA ALA A 134 0.75 14.99 -16.48
C ALA A 134 -0.12 16.05 -17.17
N ILE A 135 0.51 17.07 -17.75
CA ILE A 135 -0.13 17.98 -18.67
C ILE A 135 0.02 17.39 -20.07
N ILE A 136 -1.09 16.91 -20.62
CA ILE A 136 -1.11 16.35 -21.97
C ILE A 136 -1.44 17.43 -22.99
N PHE A 137 -0.82 17.34 -24.16
CA PHE A 137 -1.06 18.25 -25.26
C PHE A 137 -1.04 17.53 -26.60
N ASN A 138 -1.69 18.11 -27.60
CA ASN A 138 -1.64 17.65 -28.98
C ASN A 138 -1.42 18.88 -29.88
N LEU A 139 -0.17 19.16 -30.22
CA LEU A 139 0.23 20.27 -31.09
C LEU A 139 0.91 19.73 -32.33
N LYS A 140 0.34 20.02 -33.50
CA LYS A 140 0.90 19.64 -34.80
C LYS A 140 2.33 20.19 -34.93
N GLY A 141 3.26 19.34 -35.36
CA GLY A 141 4.67 19.67 -35.52
C GLY A 141 5.52 19.61 -34.25
N VAL A 142 4.88 19.54 -33.06
CA VAL A 142 5.56 19.27 -31.79
C VAL A 142 5.37 17.80 -31.41
N SER A 143 4.11 17.38 -31.31
CA SER A 143 3.78 15.99 -30.97
C SER A 143 4.29 14.99 -32.03
N ASP A 144 4.15 15.32 -33.31
CA ASP A 144 4.60 14.47 -34.42
C ASP A 144 6.13 14.31 -34.46
N ALA A 145 6.88 15.29 -33.94
CA ALA A 145 8.34 15.26 -33.88
C ALA A 145 8.88 14.64 -32.58
N GLY A 146 8.03 14.12 -31.70
CA GLY A 146 8.42 13.60 -30.39
C GLY A 146 9.01 14.65 -29.45
N LYS A 147 8.71 15.92 -29.71
CA LYS A 147 9.22 17.04 -28.90
C LYS A 147 8.33 17.29 -27.69
N HIS A 148 8.91 17.89 -26.68
CA HIS A 148 8.22 18.29 -25.45
C HIS A 148 8.10 19.81 -25.38
N ILE A 149 7.04 20.28 -24.74
CA ILE A 149 6.90 21.68 -24.37
C ILE A 149 7.62 21.88 -23.03
N ASN A 150 8.54 22.84 -22.98
CA ASN A 150 9.19 23.24 -21.74
C ASN A 150 8.36 24.34 -21.08
N LEU A 151 7.71 24.02 -19.97
CA LEU A 151 7.00 24.98 -19.14
C LEU A 151 7.58 24.97 -17.73
N ASP A 152 7.85 26.15 -17.17
CA ASP A 152 8.07 26.26 -15.73
C ASP A 152 6.73 26.29 -14.98
N ALA A 153 6.81 26.09 -13.66
CA ALA A 153 5.63 26.04 -12.81
C ALA A 153 4.80 27.34 -12.83
N ASP A 154 5.46 28.50 -12.91
CA ASP A 154 4.80 29.81 -12.94
C ASP A 154 4.02 30.01 -14.25
N THR A 155 4.63 29.66 -15.39
CA THR A 155 3.97 29.71 -16.70
C THR A 155 2.80 28.74 -16.77
N ALA A 156 2.98 27.50 -16.30
CA ALA A 156 1.90 26.52 -16.24
C ALA A 156 0.74 27.02 -15.37
N ALA A 157 1.02 27.53 -14.18
CA ALA A 157 0.00 28.09 -13.30
C ALA A 157 -0.79 29.24 -13.95
N LYS A 158 -0.09 30.16 -14.65
CA LYS A 158 -0.73 31.29 -15.36
C LYS A 158 -1.63 30.85 -16.52
N ILE A 159 -1.29 29.74 -17.19
CA ILE A 159 -2.13 29.16 -18.25
C ILE A 159 -3.46 28.67 -17.63
N PHE A 160 -3.39 27.86 -16.58
CA PHE A 160 -4.58 27.30 -15.93
C PHE A 160 -5.39 28.34 -15.13
N ASP A 161 -4.75 29.42 -14.66
CA ASP A 161 -5.40 30.57 -14.01
C ASP A 161 -6.01 31.56 -15.02
N GLY A 162 -5.86 31.31 -16.33
CA GLY A 162 -6.42 32.14 -17.39
C GLY A 162 -5.71 33.49 -17.58
N LYS A 163 -4.53 33.67 -17.02
CA LYS A 163 -3.69 34.87 -17.22
C LYS A 163 -2.96 34.85 -18.55
N ILE A 164 -2.55 33.68 -19.02
CA ILE A 164 -2.01 33.45 -20.34
C ILE A 164 -3.13 32.81 -21.18
N VAL A 165 -3.67 33.55 -22.11
CA VAL A 165 -4.83 33.15 -22.94
C VAL A 165 -4.46 32.84 -24.40
N LYS A 166 -3.19 32.98 -24.78
CA LYS A 166 -2.71 32.72 -26.13
C LYS A 166 -1.48 31.84 -26.10
N TRP A 167 -1.44 30.81 -26.95
CA TRP A 167 -0.28 29.91 -27.05
C TRP A 167 0.99 30.55 -27.61
N ASN A 168 0.89 31.71 -28.30
CA ASN A 168 2.03 32.48 -28.76
C ASN A 168 2.46 33.58 -27.77
N ASP A 169 2.04 33.48 -26.50
CA ASP A 169 2.55 34.36 -25.45
C ASP A 169 4.07 34.17 -25.31
N PRO A 170 4.84 35.27 -25.14
CA PRO A 170 6.30 35.22 -25.00
C PRO A 170 6.77 34.30 -23.89
N ALA A 171 6.00 34.13 -22.81
CA ALA A 171 6.30 33.22 -21.73
C ALA A 171 6.27 31.72 -22.16
N ILE A 172 5.58 31.41 -23.26
CA ILE A 172 5.52 30.08 -23.86
C ILE A 172 6.47 29.96 -25.05
N ALA A 173 6.41 30.93 -25.97
CA ALA A 173 7.08 30.88 -27.27
C ALA A 173 8.62 30.96 -27.16
N ASN A 174 9.16 31.54 -26.10
CA ASN A 174 10.60 31.75 -25.87
C ASN A 174 11.26 30.67 -25.01
N ARG A 175 10.61 29.49 -24.84
CA ARG A 175 11.09 28.40 -24.00
C ARG A 175 11.64 27.23 -24.80
#